data_c6be3a4524439073a9c2355a9c0664cc
#
_entry.id   c6be3a4524439073a9c2355a9c0664cc
#
_cell.length_a   1.000
_cell.length_b   1.000
_cell.length_c   1.000
_cell.angle_alpha   90.00
_cell.angle_beta   90.00
_cell.angle_gamma   90.00
#
_symmetry.space_group_name_H-M   'P 1'
#
loop_
_entity.id
_entity.type
_entity.pdbx_description
1 polymer ?
#
loop_
_entity_poly.entity_id
_entity_poly.type
_entity_poly.pdbx_seq_one_letter_code
_entity_poly.pdbx_strand_id
1 'polypeptide(L)' 'MEDKLFHNTKTSLREESKLYLPTVKEFYPHLDDMLTDRIAKYCAVYSKGTDKASIRQAINDFEEVFDTELTSN' A
#
# COMPACT_ATOMS: atom_id res chain seq x y z
N MET A 1 12.35 -22.62 11.15
CA MET A 1 12.56 -21.89 9.91
C MET A 1 11.35 -21.13 9.47
N GLU A 2 10.27 -21.83 9.36
CA GLU A 2 9.07 -21.17 8.91
C GLU A 2 8.55 -20.16 9.86
N ASP A 3 8.74 -20.38 11.14
CA ASP A 3 8.36 -19.39 12.12
C ASP A 3 9.08 -18.09 11.89
N LYS A 4 10.35 -18.20 11.57
CA LYS A 4 11.13 -17.02 11.27
C LYS A 4 10.60 -16.30 10.06
N LEU A 5 10.24 -17.07 9.05
CA LEU A 5 9.70 -16.48 7.84
C LEU A 5 8.42 -15.71 8.11
N PHE A 6 7.54 -16.31 8.87
CA PHE A 6 6.30 -15.62 9.23
C PHE A 6 6.58 -14.34 9.98
N HIS A 7 7.48 -14.45 10.95
CA HIS A 7 7.83 -13.30 11.76
C HIS A 7 8.40 -12.20 10.89
N ASN A 8 9.33 -12.56 10.04
CA ASN A 8 9.97 -11.59 9.17
C ASN A 8 8.99 -11.00 8.18
N THR A 9 8.07 -11.83 7.71
CA THR A 9 7.09 -11.35 6.76
C THR A 9 6.24 -10.24 7.37
N LYS A 10 5.81 -10.43 8.60
CA LYS A 10 5.02 -9.41 9.26
C LYS A 10 5.81 -8.13 9.45
N THR A 11 7.04 -8.27 9.91
CA THR A 11 7.90 -7.12 10.11
C THR A 11 8.19 -6.43 8.78
N SER A 12 8.49 -7.22 7.78
CA SER A 12 8.81 -6.67 6.46
C SER A 12 7.62 -5.93 5.88
N LEU A 13 6.43 -6.48 6.05
CA LEU A 13 5.25 -5.83 5.52
C LEU A 13 5.04 -4.46 6.16
N ARG A 14 5.22 -4.40 7.48
CA ARG A 14 5.07 -3.14 8.18
C ARG A 14 6.09 -2.13 7.73
N GLU A 15 7.34 -2.57 7.56
CA GLU A 15 8.39 -1.67 7.12
C GLU A 15 8.26 -1.31 5.67
N GLU A 16 7.87 -2.27 4.86
CA GLU A 16 7.70 -1.99 3.44
C GLU A 16 6.56 -1.02 3.19
N SER A 17 5.50 -1.11 3.97
CA SER A 17 4.40 -0.19 3.78
C SER A 17 4.83 1.25 4.00
N LYS A 18 5.83 1.47 4.83
CA LYS A 18 6.34 2.81 5.05
C LYS A 18 6.99 3.39 3.81
N LEU A 19 7.50 2.54 2.94
CA LEU A 19 8.07 3.00 1.69
C LEU A 19 7.01 3.56 0.75
N TYR A 20 5.80 3.07 0.89
CA TYR A 20 4.71 3.46 0.00
C TYR A 20 3.87 4.59 0.56
N LEU A 21 3.91 4.79 1.88
CA LEU A 21 3.09 5.81 2.51
C LEU A 21 3.25 7.20 1.92
N PRO A 22 4.49 7.70 1.74
CA PRO A 22 4.64 9.05 1.20
C PRO A 22 4.02 9.20 -0.18
N THR A 23 4.17 8.17 -1.02
CA THR A 23 3.62 8.23 -2.36
C THR A 23 2.10 8.17 -2.33
N VAL A 24 1.54 7.33 -1.48
CA VAL A 24 0.10 7.25 -1.35
C VAL A 24 -0.45 8.58 -0.86
N LYS A 25 0.23 9.21 0.09
CA LYS A 25 -0.20 10.51 0.58
C LYS A 25 -0.08 11.58 -0.48
N GLU A 26 0.89 11.43 -1.35
CA GLU A 26 1.06 12.37 -2.45
C GLU A 26 -0.10 12.26 -3.44
N PHE A 27 -0.50 11.03 -3.75
CA PHE A 27 -1.62 10.83 -4.65
C PHE A 27 -2.95 11.25 -4.03
N TYR A 28 -3.11 10.95 -2.74
CA TYR A 28 -4.39 11.16 -2.06
C TYR A 28 -4.17 11.81 -0.70
N PRO A 29 -3.82 13.08 -0.69
CA PRO A 29 -3.49 13.74 0.58
C PRO A 29 -4.69 13.94 1.50
N HIS A 30 -5.89 13.79 0.99
CA HIS A 30 -7.10 14.03 1.78
C HIS A 30 -7.61 12.79 2.51
N LEU A 31 -7.02 11.63 2.25
CA LEU A 31 -7.47 10.42 2.92
C LEU A 31 -7.02 10.41 4.37
N ASP A 32 -7.80 9.75 5.22
CA ASP A 32 -7.40 9.63 6.61
C ASP A 32 -6.25 8.64 6.75
N ASP A 33 -5.62 8.67 7.91
CA ASP A 33 -4.40 7.88 8.12
C ASP A 33 -4.68 6.40 8.05
N MET A 34 -5.83 5.97 8.55
CA MET A 34 -6.16 4.56 8.56
C MET A 34 -6.27 4.01 7.15
N LEU A 35 -6.97 4.73 6.30
CA LEU A 35 -7.14 4.29 4.92
C LEU A 35 -5.81 4.37 4.16
N THR A 36 -5.06 5.43 4.39
CA THR A 36 -3.75 5.59 3.76
C THR A 36 -2.84 4.42 4.13
N ASP A 37 -2.86 4.04 5.40
CA ASP A 37 -2.04 2.93 5.86
C ASP A 37 -2.47 1.62 5.22
N ARG A 38 -3.77 1.42 5.08
CA ARG A 38 -4.30 0.22 4.46
C ARG A 38 -3.87 0.12 3.00
N ILE A 39 -3.93 1.23 2.29
CA ILE A 39 -3.52 1.26 0.90
C ILE A 39 -2.02 0.99 0.78
N ALA A 40 -1.23 1.58 1.68
CA ALA A 40 0.21 1.37 1.65
C ALA A 40 0.55 -0.10 1.89
N LYS A 41 -0.16 -0.75 2.78
CA LYS A 41 0.07 -2.17 3.03
C LYS A 41 -0.33 -3.02 1.82
N TYR A 42 -1.41 -2.63 1.16
CA TYR A 42 -1.79 -3.32 -0.06
C TYR A 42 -0.70 -3.19 -1.12
N CYS A 43 -0.16 -2.00 -1.26
CA CYS A 43 0.92 -1.78 -2.22
C CYS A 43 2.16 -2.60 -1.86
N ALA A 44 2.45 -2.72 -0.57
CA ALA A 44 3.61 -3.50 -0.15
C ALA A 44 3.48 -4.96 -0.57
N VAL A 45 2.26 -5.45 -0.65
CA VAL A 45 2.03 -6.85 -1.02
C VAL A 45 1.94 -7.01 -2.53
N TYR A 46 1.27 -6.11 -3.20
CA TYR A 46 0.90 -6.33 -4.59
C TYR A 46 1.61 -5.44 -5.60
N SER A 47 2.23 -4.35 -5.17
CA SER A 47 2.93 -3.50 -6.11
C SER A 47 4.20 -4.19 -6.59
N LYS A 48 4.50 -4.01 -7.88
CA LYS A 48 5.68 -4.62 -8.46
C LYS A 48 6.95 -3.87 -8.12
N GLY A 49 6.81 -2.62 -7.71
CA GLY A 49 7.96 -1.81 -7.35
C GLY A 49 7.54 -0.62 -6.53
N THR A 50 8.50 0.20 -6.18
CA THR A 50 8.23 1.38 -5.36
C THR A 50 8.10 2.65 -6.19
N ASP A 51 8.20 2.54 -7.50
CA ASP A 51 8.03 3.69 -8.36
C ASP A 51 6.57 4.07 -8.45
N LYS A 52 6.32 5.32 -8.83
CA LYS A 52 4.98 5.85 -8.82
C LYS A 52 4.04 5.09 -9.76
N ALA A 53 4.55 4.66 -10.90
CA ALA A 53 3.70 3.94 -11.84
C ALA A 53 3.23 2.60 -11.27
N SER A 54 4.13 1.87 -10.62
CA SER A 54 3.78 0.60 -10.01
C SER A 54 2.80 0.79 -8.87
N ILE A 55 3.02 1.83 -8.06
CA ILE A 55 2.14 2.11 -6.94
C ILE A 55 0.77 2.53 -7.47
N ARG A 56 0.73 3.32 -8.51
CA ARG A 56 -0.54 3.72 -9.10
C ARG A 56 -1.33 2.51 -9.58
N GLN A 57 -0.63 1.58 -10.21
CA GLN A 57 -1.27 0.37 -10.68
C GLN A 57 -1.86 -0.43 -9.52
N ALA A 58 -1.09 -0.54 -8.43
CA ALA A 58 -1.56 -1.26 -7.26
C ALA A 58 -2.76 -0.58 -6.63
N ILE A 59 -2.79 0.75 -6.64
CA ILE A 59 -3.92 1.48 -6.09
C ILE A 59 -5.16 1.27 -6.95
N ASN A 60 -5.00 1.26 -8.26
CA ASN A 60 -6.12 0.96 -9.14
C ASN A 60 -6.68 -0.42 -8.85
N ASP A 61 -5.79 -1.37 -8.60
CA ASP A 61 -6.19 -2.73 -8.28
C ASP A 61 -6.92 -2.78 -6.95
N PHE A 62 -6.44 -1.99 -5.99
CA PHE A 62 -7.10 -1.88 -4.68
C PHE A 62 -8.53 -1.39 -4.85
N GLU A 63 -8.71 -0.35 -5.66
CA GLU A 63 -10.04 0.19 -5.88
C GLU A 63 -10.98 -0.85 -6.47
N GLU A 64 -10.45 -1.64 -7.38
CA GLU A 64 -11.26 -2.64 -8.05
C GLU A 64 -11.63 -3.78 -7.11
N VAL A 65 -10.64 -4.26 -6.36
CA VAL A 65 -10.85 -5.38 -5.46
C VAL A 65 -11.83 -5.04 -4.35
N PHE A 66 -11.74 -3.83 -3.82
CA PHE A 66 -12.60 -3.42 -2.72
C PHE A 66 -13.81 -2.62 -3.17
N ASP A 67 -14.00 -2.53 -4.48
CA ASP A 67 -15.18 -1.85 -5.04
C ASP A 67 -15.34 -0.46 -4.45
N THR A 68 -14.27 0.29 -4.44
CA THR A 68 -14.26 1.61 -3.88
C THR A 68 -13.51 2.55 -4.82
N GLU A 69 -13.81 3.83 -4.70
CA GLU A 69 -13.12 4.83 -5.50
C GLU A 69 -12.41 5.79 -4.58
N LEU A 70 -11.13 5.94 -4.81
CA LEU A 70 -10.31 6.86 -4.04
C LEU A 70 -10.17 8.16 -4.82
N THR A 71 -11.23 8.91 -4.88
CA THR A 71 -11.20 10.15 -5.64
C THR A 71 -10.45 11.20 -4.87
N SER A 72 -9.91 12.15 -5.60
CA SER A 72 -9.11 13.19 -4.97
C SER A 72 -9.92 14.43 -4.67
N ASN A 73 -11.17 14.35 -4.76
CA ASN A 73 -11.94 15.53 -4.46
C ASN A 73 -12.28 15.69 -3.06
#